data_1315b55e04fa785279e6cb97b9538488
#
_entry.id   1315b55e04fa785279e6cb97b9538488
#
_cell.length_a   1.000
_cell.length_b   1.000
_cell.length_c   1.000
_cell.angle_alpha   90.00
_cell.angle_beta   90.00
_cell.angle_gamma   90.00
#
_symmetry.space_group_name_H-M   'P 1'
#
loop_
_entity.id
_entity.type
_entity.pdbx_description
1 polymer ?
#
loop_
_entity_poly.entity_id
_entity_poly.type
_entity_poly.pdbx_seq_one_letter_code
_entity_poly.pdbx_strand_id
1 'polypeptide(L)'
;IGYFERQTEAAAIALIERGVFTQSEFDAEMEATRARFDVPALNLPADHDHDGKPIQEDDAGGQPNEHHIMNLAMQALLVARGHLTAAEVRQMIENFDQEYPSRGAEVVVKAWMDPNFKASLLNDAKAAIASMGIDLEFQDDIVAVENTDDVHNVVVCTLCSCYPRFLLGQPPTWYKSRAYRSRTVHEPRAVLREFGTEIPSSVRIQVHDSNADLRYLVVPKRPEGTDNWNEKRLKSIFFHQNI
;
A
#
# COMPACT_ATOMS: atom_id res chain seq x y z
N ILE A 1 9.93 28.12 1.48
CA ILE A 1 9.93 26.81 2.18
C ILE A 1 8.65 26.73 2.98
N GLY A 2 7.82 25.71 2.67
CA GLY A 2 6.55 25.45 3.34
C GLY A 2 6.72 24.99 4.79
N TYR A 3 5.59 24.85 5.50
CA TYR A 3 5.61 24.43 6.90
C TYR A 3 6.22 23.02 7.06
N PHE A 4 5.76 22.05 6.27
CA PHE A 4 6.22 20.66 6.34
C PHE A 4 7.69 20.50 5.93
N GLU A 5 8.14 21.28 4.96
CA GLU A 5 9.54 21.30 4.51
C GLU A 5 10.48 21.71 5.66
N ARG A 6 10.13 22.80 6.38
CA ARG A 6 10.88 23.22 7.58
C ARG A 6 10.89 22.18 8.68
N GLN A 7 9.79 21.44 8.86
CA GLN A 7 9.72 20.34 9.85
C GLN A 7 10.68 19.21 9.48
N THR A 8 10.74 18.87 8.20
CA THR A 8 11.64 17.84 7.68
C THR A 8 13.11 18.22 7.90
N GLU A 9 13.50 19.46 7.56
CA GLU A 9 14.86 19.95 7.81
C GLU A 9 15.21 19.96 9.30
N ALA A 10 14.31 20.48 10.14
CA ALA A 10 14.52 20.51 11.58
C ALA A 10 14.66 19.09 12.17
N ALA A 11 13.89 18.13 11.70
CA ALA A 11 13.99 16.75 12.13
C ALA A 11 15.34 16.13 11.76
N ALA A 12 15.81 16.35 10.53
CA ALA A 12 17.12 15.85 10.08
C ALA A 12 18.25 16.42 10.93
N ILE A 13 18.25 17.74 11.17
CA ILE A 13 19.24 18.41 12.00
C ILE A 13 19.22 17.83 13.43
N ALA A 14 18.04 17.71 14.04
CA ALA A 14 17.91 17.21 15.40
C ALA A 14 18.38 15.75 15.55
N LEU A 15 18.15 14.91 14.55
CA LEU A 15 18.61 13.52 14.57
C LEU A 15 20.13 13.43 14.43
N ILE A 16 20.74 14.27 13.62
CA ILE A 16 22.20 14.35 13.47
C ILE A 16 22.83 14.89 14.76
N GLU A 17 22.32 15.98 15.33
CA GLU A 17 22.83 16.55 16.58
C GLU A 17 22.74 15.59 17.77
N ARG A 18 21.72 14.74 17.78
CA ARG A 18 21.55 13.68 18.79
C ARG A 18 22.38 12.42 18.52
N GLY A 19 23.14 12.39 17.43
CA GLY A 19 23.98 11.26 17.07
C GLY A 19 23.22 10.00 16.67
N VAL A 20 21.96 10.15 16.25
CA VAL A 20 21.17 9.02 15.74
C VAL A 20 21.79 8.52 14.43
N PHE A 21 22.28 9.40 13.59
CA PHE A 21 23.15 9.12 12.44
C PHE A 21 24.04 10.35 12.16
N THR A 22 25.11 10.13 11.42
CA THR A 22 26.03 11.21 11.05
C THR A 22 25.55 11.95 9.79
N GLN A 23 26.05 13.17 9.57
CA GLN A 23 25.78 13.91 8.33
C GLN A 23 26.19 13.08 7.10
N SER A 24 27.36 12.42 7.14
CA SER A 24 27.85 11.61 6.02
C SER A 24 26.96 10.43 5.70
N GLU A 25 26.41 9.75 6.71
CA GLU A 25 25.45 8.67 6.52
C GLU A 25 24.14 9.19 5.93
N PHE A 26 23.70 10.34 6.39
CA PHE A 26 22.49 10.98 5.87
C PHE A 26 22.65 11.38 4.41
N ASP A 27 23.78 12.01 4.03
CA ASP A 27 24.07 12.40 2.66
C ASP A 27 24.16 11.18 1.73
N ALA A 28 24.77 10.08 2.20
CA ALA A 28 24.87 8.83 1.45
C ALA A 28 23.48 8.19 1.23
N GLU A 29 22.61 8.19 2.26
CA GLU A 29 21.27 7.64 2.13
C GLU A 29 20.35 8.55 1.28
N MET A 30 20.54 9.87 1.34
CA MET A 30 19.88 10.81 0.43
C MET A 30 20.17 10.46 -1.03
N GLU A 31 21.43 10.19 -1.37
CA GLU A 31 21.83 9.83 -2.72
C GLU A 31 21.28 8.46 -3.12
N ALA A 32 21.38 7.46 -2.25
CA ALA A 32 20.81 6.14 -2.46
C ALA A 32 19.27 6.20 -2.65
N THR A 33 18.59 7.02 -1.87
CA THR A 33 17.15 7.24 -1.98
C THR A 33 16.80 7.92 -3.31
N ARG A 34 17.54 8.96 -3.71
CA ARG A 34 17.34 9.65 -4.99
C ARG A 34 17.48 8.69 -6.16
N ALA A 35 18.49 7.82 -6.13
CA ALA A 35 18.72 6.81 -7.16
C ALA A 35 17.56 5.82 -7.31
N ARG A 36 16.78 5.56 -6.26
CA ARG A 36 15.57 4.71 -6.32
C ARG A 36 14.46 5.31 -7.20
N PHE A 37 14.46 6.62 -7.38
CA PHE A 37 13.49 7.33 -8.21
C PHE A 37 14.00 7.60 -9.63
N ASP A 38 15.25 7.27 -9.92
CA ASP A 38 15.84 7.31 -11.27
C ASP A 38 15.49 6.02 -12.06
N VAL A 39 14.22 5.65 -12.01
CA VAL A 39 13.67 4.54 -12.82
C VAL A 39 13.11 5.10 -14.11
N PRO A 40 13.26 4.37 -15.24
CA PRO A 40 12.64 4.78 -16.49
C PRO A 40 11.16 5.07 -16.26
N ALA A 41 10.72 6.28 -16.61
CA ALA A 41 9.30 6.60 -16.56
C ALA A 41 8.57 5.59 -17.47
N LEU A 42 7.55 4.92 -16.90
CA LEU A 42 6.59 4.23 -17.73
C LEU A 42 6.03 5.27 -18.70
N ASN A 43 5.96 4.93 -20.00
CA ASN A 43 5.24 5.73 -20.99
C ASN A 43 3.75 5.65 -20.70
N LEU A 44 3.34 6.24 -19.59
CA LEU A 44 1.93 6.34 -19.22
C LEU A 44 1.33 7.51 -20.01
N PRO A 45 0.09 7.39 -20.48
CA PRO A 45 -0.67 8.54 -20.97
C PRO A 45 -0.68 9.64 -19.89
N ALA A 46 -0.90 10.88 -20.30
CA ALA A 46 -1.00 11.99 -19.36
C ALA A 46 -1.98 11.62 -18.24
N ASP A 47 -1.54 11.79 -17.00
CA ASP A 47 -2.35 11.43 -15.84
C ASP A 47 -3.65 12.26 -15.85
N HIS A 48 -4.77 11.58 -15.79
CA HIS A 48 -6.11 12.17 -15.70
C HIS A 48 -6.95 11.37 -14.71
N ASP A 49 -7.90 12.03 -14.08
CA ASP A 49 -8.88 11.40 -13.22
C ASP A 49 -9.95 10.64 -14.04
N HIS A 50 -10.91 10.00 -13.37
CA HIS A 50 -12.00 9.26 -14.01
C HIS A 50 -12.91 10.12 -14.89
N ASP A 51 -12.92 11.44 -14.67
CA ASP A 51 -13.68 12.41 -15.46
C ASP A 51 -12.86 12.98 -16.63
N GLY A 52 -11.64 12.49 -16.84
CA GLY A 52 -10.73 12.98 -17.88
C GLY A 52 -10.10 14.33 -17.55
N LYS A 53 -10.16 14.80 -16.28
CA LYS A 53 -9.51 16.01 -15.87
C LYS A 53 -8.05 15.74 -15.51
N PRO A 54 -7.14 16.71 -15.72
CA PRO A 54 -5.76 16.57 -15.26
C PRO A 54 -5.74 16.30 -13.75
N ILE A 55 -4.98 15.29 -13.35
CA ILE A 55 -4.73 15.01 -11.93
C ILE A 55 -3.97 16.20 -11.33
N GLN A 56 -4.33 16.59 -10.11
CA GLN A 56 -3.63 17.67 -9.41
C GLN A 56 -2.14 17.31 -9.23
N GLU A 57 -1.27 18.31 -9.16
CA GLU A 57 0.19 18.11 -9.08
C GLU A 57 0.61 17.14 -7.98
N ASP A 58 -0.09 17.11 -6.84
CA ASP A 58 0.15 16.21 -5.72
C ASP A 58 -0.09 14.74 -6.09
N ASP A 59 -1.04 14.48 -6.99
CA ASP A 59 -1.38 13.15 -7.48
C ASP A 59 -0.61 12.80 -8.78
N ALA A 60 -0.09 13.78 -9.50
CA ALA A 60 0.64 13.60 -10.75
C ALA A 60 1.98 12.87 -10.55
N GLY A 61 2.42 12.67 -9.31
CA GLY A 61 3.61 11.91 -8.98
C GLY A 61 4.84 12.45 -9.70
N GLY A 62 5.06 13.75 -9.67
CA GLY A 62 6.30 14.38 -10.10
C GLY A 62 7.51 13.70 -9.45
N GLN A 63 8.70 13.96 -9.95
CA GLN A 63 9.91 13.55 -9.26
C GLN A 63 9.81 14.04 -7.80
N PRO A 64 10.11 13.20 -6.81
CA PRO A 64 10.03 13.61 -5.42
C PRO A 64 10.91 14.84 -5.21
N ASN A 65 10.36 15.87 -4.54
CA ASN A 65 11.14 17.01 -4.18
C ASN A 65 12.22 16.64 -3.14
N GLU A 66 13.17 17.53 -2.92
CA GLU A 66 14.30 17.30 -2.02
C GLU A 66 13.86 16.93 -0.59
N HIS A 67 12.79 17.54 -0.10
CA HIS A 67 12.28 17.25 1.24
C HIS A 67 11.58 15.88 1.33
N HIS A 68 11.00 15.41 0.25
CA HIS A 68 10.47 14.05 0.17
C HIS A 68 11.62 13.02 0.22
N ILE A 69 12.69 13.24 -0.57
CA ILE A 69 13.91 12.42 -0.52
C ILE A 69 14.48 12.42 0.90
N MET A 70 14.58 13.59 1.53
CA MET A 70 15.06 13.76 2.91
C MET A 70 14.22 12.95 3.91
N ASN A 71 12.91 12.97 3.82
CA ASN A 71 12.03 12.17 4.67
C ASN A 71 12.27 10.67 4.52
N LEU A 72 12.36 10.20 3.27
CA LEU A 72 12.60 8.78 2.99
C LEU A 72 13.98 8.33 3.45
N ALA A 73 15.00 9.16 3.30
CA ALA A 73 16.37 8.87 3.77
C ALA A 73 16.41 8.79 5.31
N MET A 74 15.78 9.73 6.02
CA MET A 74 15.65 9.65 7.48
C MET A 74 14.93 8.36 7.91
N GLN A 75 13.81 8.05 7.27
CA GLN A 75 13.05 6.84 7.55
C GLN A 75 13.92 5.59 7.37
N ALA A 76 14.65 5.49 6.26
CA ALA A 76 15.52 4.35 5.98
C ALA A 76 16.60 4.18 7.05
N LEU A 77 17.25 5.26 7.47
CA LEU A 77 18.27 5.23 8.52
C LEU A 77 17.69 4.87 9.89
N LEU A 78 16.51 5.38 10.25
CA LEU A 78 15.84 5.05 11.49
C LEU A 78 15.43 3.57 11.55
N VAL A 79 14.94 3.03 10.44
CA VAL A 79 14.61 1.61 10.32
C VAL A 79 15.88 0.74 10.38
N ALA A 80 16.92 1.08 9.64
CA ALA A 80 18.19 0.34 9.64
C ALA A 80 18.85 0.29 11.03
N ARG A 81 18.62 1.29 11.87
CA ARG A 81 19.14 1.37 13.25
C ARG A 81 18.18 0.83 14.32
N GLY A 82 17.03 0.32 13.91
CA GLY A 82 16.05 -0.28 14.81
C GLY A 82 15.32 0.72 15.72
N HIS A 83 15.34 2.01 15.37
CA HIS A 83 14.54 3.03 16.07
C HIS A 83 13.07 2.97 15.66
N LEU A 84 12.80 2.51 14.44
CA LEU A 84 11.48 2.28 13.87
C LEU A 84 11.49 0.96 13.11
N THR A 85 10.32 0.38 12.93
CA THR A 85 10.10 -0.69 11.96
C THR A 85 9.35 -0.15 10.75
N ALA A 86 9.53 -0.76 9.59
CA ALA A 86 8.75 -0.43 8.41
C ALA A 86 7.23 -0.60 8.65
N ALA A 87 6.86 -1.57 9.50
CA ALA A 87 5.48 -1.79 9.90
C ALA A 87 4.92 -0.62 10.73
N GLU A 88 5.68 -0.07 11.68
CA GLU A 88 5.23 1.10 12.46
C GLU A 88 5.06 2.34 11.60
N VAL A 89 5.98 2.58 10.66
CA VAL A 89 5.84 3.70 9.72
C VAL A 89 4.59 3.55 8.88
N ARG A 90 4.38 2.37 8.29
CA ARG A 90 3.17 2.08 7.51
C ARG A 90 1.92 2.27 8.38
N GLN A 91 1.92 1.75 9.60
CA GLN A 91 0.81 1.89 10.53
C GLN A 91 0.46 3.35 10.81
N MET A 92 1.45 4.19 11.00
CA MET A 92 1.22 5.60 11.24
C MET A 92 0.56 6.27 10.02
N ILE A 93 1.05 5.98 8.81
CA ILE A 93 0.48 6.51 7.56
C ILE A 93 -0.98 6.06 7.41
N GLU A 94 -1.25 4.77 7.63
CA GLU A 94 -2.59 4.20 7.50
C GLU A 94 -3.56 4.69 8.59
N ASN A 95 -3.06 4.99 9.80
CA ASN A 95 -3.87 5.58 10.86
C ASN A 95 -4.40 6.98 10.52
N PHE A 96 -3.70 7.73 9.68
CA PHE A 96 -4.19 9.01 9.17
C PHE A 96 -5.34 8.86 8.17
N ASP A 97 -5.45 7.70 7.53
CA ASP A 97 -6.48 7.41 6.53
C ASP A 97 -7.71 6.67 7.12
N GLN A 98 -7.76 6.45 8.45
CA GLN A 98 -8.74 5.60 9.13
C GLN A 98 -10.16 6.21 9.29
N GLU A 99 -10.70 6.83 8.29
CA GLU A 99 -12.12 7.26 8.38
C GLU A 99 -13.14 6.24 7.87
N TYR A 100 -12.76 4.99 7.51
CA TYR A 100 -13.72 4.07 6.91
C TYR A 100 -13.70 2.65 7.47
N PRO A 101 -14.93 2.10 7.68
CA PRO A 101 -15.09 0.81 8.30
C PRO A 101 -14.75 -0.34 7.34
N SER A 102 -14.10 -1.23 7.86
CA SER A 102 -13.99 -2.67 7.85
C SER A 102 -14.81 -3.52 6.86
N ARG A 103 -15.50 -3.00 5.84
CA ARG A 103 -16.24 -3.85 4.89
C ARG A 103 -15.34 -4.88 4.23
N GLY A 104 -14.15 -4.45 3.79
CA GLY A 104 -13.14 -5.37 3.25
C GLY A 104 -12.66 -6.38 4.27
N ALA A 105 -12.43 -5.96 5.52
CA ALA A 105 -12.09 -6.88 6.61
C ALA A 105 -13.21 -7.90 6.88
N GLU A 106 -14.47 -7.49 6.79
CA GLU A 106 -15.62 -8.39 6.93
C GLU A 106 -15.67 -9.44 5.84
N VAL A 107 -15.45 -9.04 4.60
CA VAL A 107 -15.39 -9.95 3.44
C VAL A 107 -14.25 -10.95 3.60
N VAL A 108 -13.04 -10.47 3.95
CA VAL A 108 -11.87 -11.33 4.10
C VAL A 108 -12.03 -12.30 5.28
N VAL A 109 -12.50 -11.82 6.44
CA VAL A 109 -12.72 -12.68 7.61
C VAL A 109 -13.79 -13.73 7.31
N LYS A 110 -14.86 -13.37 6.62
CA LYS A 110 -15.87 -14.36 6.19
C LYS A 110 -15.26 -15.39 5.23
N ALA A 111 -14.41 -14.97 4.30
CA ALA A 111 -13.71 -15.91 3.41
C ALA A 111 -12.75 -16.85 4.17
N TRP A 112 -12.12 -16.38 5.24
CA TRP A 112 -11.28 -17.24 6.09
C TRP A 112 -12.07 -18.24 6.91
N MET A 113 -13.32 -17.92 7.29
CA MET A 113 -14.15 -18.75 8.16
C MET A 113 -15.09 -19.68 7.40
N ASP A 114 -15.46 -19.32 6.18
CA ASP A 114 -16.41 -20.05 5.35
C ASP A 114 -15.78 -20.39 3.98
N PRO A 115 -15.32 -21.63 3.79
CA PRO A 115 -14.74 -22.08 2.51
C PRO A 115 -15.71 -21.97 1.32
N ASN A 116 -17.02 -22.12 1.56
CA ASN A 116 -18.01 -22.01 0.48
C ASN A 116 -18.16 -20.54 0.06
N PHE A 117 -18.20 -19.63 1.02
CA PHE A 117 -18.20 -18.20 0.73
C PHE A 117 -16.89 -17.79 0.00
N LYS A 118 -15.74 -18.29 0.44
CA LYS A 118 -14.46 -18.03 -0.24
C LYS A 118 -14.49 -18.52 -1.68
N ALA A 119 -14.98 -19.71 -1.94
CA ALA A 119 -15.11 -20.23 -3.30
C ALA A 119 -16.02 -19.35 -4.17
N SER A 120 -17.14 -18.90 -3.61
CA SER A 120 -18.05 -17.96 -4.29
C SER A 120 -17.39 -16.62 -4.55
N LEU A 121 -16.66 -16.07 -3.57
CA LEU A 121 -15.94 -14.81 -3.67
C LEU A 121 -14.87 -14.83 -4.78
N LEU A 122 -14.11 -15.91 -4.87
CA LEU A 122 -13.08 -16.06 -5.90
C LEU A 122 -13.66 -16.31 -7.30
N ASN A 123 -14.88 -16.83 -7.39
CA ASN A 123 -15.58 -17.07 -8.66
C ASN A 123 -16.34 -15.82 -9.16
N ASP A 124 -17.06 -15.16 -8.28
CA ASP A 124 -17.86 -13.94 -8.56
C ASP A 124 -17.86 -13.07 -7.31
N ALA A 125 -16.88 -12.18 -7.21
CA ALA A 125 -16.68 -11.35 -6.04
C ALA A 125 -17.85 -10.38 -5.85
N LYS A 126 -18.41 -9.83 -6.93
CA LYS A 126 -19.51 -8.87 -6.86
C LYS A 126 -20.76 -9.51 -6.26
N ALA A 127 -21.15 -10.68 -6.76
CA ALA A 127 -22.31 -11.40 -6.23
C ALA A 127 -22.09 -11.87 -4.79
N ALA A 128 -20.89 -12.38 -4.46
CA ALA A 128 -20.57 -12.83 -3.11
C ALA A 128 -20.61 -11.68 -2.10
N ILE A 129 -20.06 -10.52 -2.43
CA ILE A 129 -20.07 -9.33 -1.57
C ILE A 129 -21.49 -8.80 -1.41
N ALA A 130 -22.28 -8.75 -2.48
CA ALA A 130 -23.69 -8.36 -2.43
C ALA A 130 -24.52 -9.28 -1.52
N SER A 131 -24.20 -10.59 -1.46
CA SER A 131 -24.86 -11.54 -0.55
C SER A 131 -24.67 -11.23 0.94
N MET A 132 -23.67 -10.39 1.28
CA MET A 132 -23.43 -9.88 2.63
C MET A 132 -24.24 -8.60 2.93
N GLY A 133 -25.06 -8.11 2.00
CA GLY A 133 -25.76 -6.83 2.13
C GLY A 133 -24.85 -5.61 1.91
N ILE A 134 -23.66 -5.82 1.35
CA ILE A 134 -22.74 -4.75 0.99
C ILE A 134 -23.06 -4.35 -0.45
N ASP A 135 -23.67 -3.17 -0.61
CA ASP A 135 -23.91 -2.61 -1.92
C ASP A 135 -22.63 -1.98 -2.47
N LEU A 136 -22.23 -2.43 -3.64
CA LEU A 136 -21.15 -1.84 -4.43
C LEU A 136 -21.80 -0.82 -5.39
N GLU A 137 -22.19 0.34 -4.87
CA GLU A 137 -23.00 1.40 -5.51
C GLU A 137 -22.56 1.78 -6.94
N PHE A 138 -21.42 1.29 -7.42
CA PHE A 138 -20.92 1.54 -8.77
C PHE A 138 -20.80 0.25 -9.57
N GLN A 139 -20.93 0.40 -10.88
CA GLN A 139 -20.93 -0.68 -11.85
C GLN A 139 -19.54 -1.30 -12.09
N ASP A 140 -18.54 -0.92 -11.31
CA ASP A 140 -17.20 -1.47 -11.45
C ASP A 140 -17.21 -2.97 -11.16
N ASP A 141 -16.55 -3.73 -12.02
CA ASP A 141 -16.30 -5.13 -11.73
C ASP A 141 -15.22 -5.26 -10.65
N ILE A 142 -15.42 -6.23 -9.78
CA ILE A 142 -14.44 -6.57 -8.74
C ILE A 142 -14.06 -8.04 -8.87
N VAL A 143 -12.75 -8.30 -8.82
CA VAL A 143 -12.19 -9.64 -8.82
C VAL A 143 -11.47 -9.87 -7.51
N ALA A 144 -11.80 -10.96 -6.82
CA ALA A 144 -11.04 -11.40 -5.64
C ALA A 144 -9.92 -12.34 -6.07
N VAL A 145 -8.73 -12.13 -5.50
CA VAL A 145 -7.55 -12.98 -5.70
C VAL A 145 -6.99 -13.41 -4.34
N GLU A 146 -6.59 -14.67 -4.20
CA GLU A 146 -6.13 -15.22 -2.93
C GLU A 146 -4.61 -15.35 -2.89
N ASN A 147 -4.00 -14.93 -1.79
CA ASN A 147 -2.62 -15.25 -1.49
C ASN A 147 -2.52 -16.71 -1.01
N THR A 148 -1.61 -17.46 -1.62
CA THR A 148 -1.35 -18.86 -1.31
C THR A 148 0.09 -19.07 -0.85
N ASP A 149 0.50 -20.32 -0.63
CA ASP A 149 1.90 -20.64 -0.34
C ASP A 149 2.83 -20.34 -1.53
N ASP A 150 2.29 -20.34 -2.74
CA ASP A 150 3.06 -20.19 -3.98
C ASP A 150 2.93 -18.81 -4.61
N VAL A 151 1.88 -18.05 -4.26
CA VAL A 151 1.54 -16.79 -4.91
C VAL A 151 1.21 -15.70 -3.89
N HIS A 152 1.86 -14.56 -4.03
CA HIS A 152 1.53 -13.32 -3.33
C HIS A 152 1.02 -12.28 -4.34
N ASN A 153 -0.20 -11.82 -4.14
CA ASN A 153 -0.85 -10.86 -5.02
C ASN A 153 -0.61 -9.44 -4.55
N VAL A 154 -0.32 -8.56 -5.48
CA VAL A 154 -0.16 -7.11 -5.25
C VAL A 154 -1.03 -6.36 -6.24
N VAL A 155 -1.70 -5.32 -5.77
CA VAL A 155 -2.56 -4.50 -6.62
C VAL A 155 -1.91 -3.15 -6.86
N VAL A 156 -1.99 -2.68 -8.09
CA VAL A 156 -1.57 -1.36 -8.51
C VAL A 156 -2.61 -0.80 -9.49
N CYS A 157 -2.68 0.51 -9.64
CA CYS A 157 -3.31 1.12 -10.80
C CYS A 157 -2.24 1.93 -11.55
N THR A 158 -1.81 1.46 -12.71
CA THR A 158 -0.74 2.14 -13.47
C THR A 158 -1.21 3.46 -14.09
N LEU A 159 -2.51 3.61 -14.33
CA LEU A 159 -3.09 4.79 -14.95
C LEU A 159 -3.38 5.94 -13.96
N CYS A 160 -4.00 5.62 -12.82
CA CYS A 160 -4.43 6.62 -11.86
C CYS A 160 -4.38 6.07 -10.43
N SER A 161 -5.52 5.94 -9.75
CA SER A 161 -5.62 5.48 -8.37
C SER A 161 -6.84 4.59 -8.14
N CYS A 162 -7.18 3.75 -9.14
CA CYS A 162 -8.33 2.86 -9.07
C CYS A 162 -8.21 1.88 -7.89
N TYR A 163 -9.14 1.99 -6.95
CA TYR A 163 -9.13 1.31 -5.67
C TYR A 163 -10.56 0.95 -5.27
N PRO A 164 -10.81 -0.21 -4.64
CA PRO A 164 -12.15 -0.62 -4.25
C PRO A 164 -12.62 0.13 -2.99
N ARG A 165 -12.88 1.45 -3.13
CA ARG A 165 -13.17 2.39 -2.03
C ARG A 165 -14.34 1.97 -1.16
N PHE A 166 -15.37 1.33 -1.73
CA PHE A 166 -16.55 0.87 -0.99
C PHE A 166 -16.26 -0.28 -0.02
N LEU A 167 -15.15 -0.97 -0.23
CA LEU A 167 -14.70 -2.06 0.63
C LEU A 167 -13.56 -1.64 1.56
N LEU A 168 -12.59 -0.90 1.04
CA LEU A 168 -11.33 -0.64 1.71
C LEU A 168 -11.16 0.81 2.16
N GLY A 169 -12.16 1.67 1.91
CA GLY A 169 -12.05 3.09 2.21
C GLY A 169 -11.24 3.86 1.17
N GLN A 170 -10.68 5.01 1.57
CA GLN A 170 -9.86 5.83 0.68
C GLN A 170 -8.50 5.17 0.43
N PRO A 171 -7.99 5.22 -0.82
CA PRO A 171 -6.66 4.72 -1.09
C PRO A 171 -5.61 5.54 -0.34
N PRO A 172 -4.63 4.88 0.31
CA PRO A 172 -3.54 5.59 0.95
C PRO A 172 -2.76 6.45 -0.05
N THR A 173 -2.15 7.54 0.44
CA THR A 173 -1.40 8.47 -0.43
C THR A 173 -0.28 7.79 -1.20
N TRP A 174 0.43 6.83 -0.58
CA TRP A 174 1.48 6.08 -1.26
C TRP A 174 0.96 5.25 -2.45
N TYR A 175 -0.29 4.72 -2.38
CA TYR A 175 -0.90 3.96 -3.47
C TYR A 175 -1.09 4.81 -4.74
N LYS A 176 -1.37 6.10 -4.58
CA LYS A 176 -1.56 7.06 -5.67
C LYS A 176 -0.23 7.52 -6.28
N SER A 177 0.88 7.40 -5.57
CA SER A 177 2.16 7.95 -6.00
C SER A 177 2.67 7.27 -7.28
N ARG A 178 3.24 8.05 -8.18
CA ARG A 178 3.86 7.52 -9.41
C ARG A 178 5.00 6.55 -9.10
N ALA A 179 5.76 6.83 -8.04
CA ALA A 179 6.86 5.97 -7.61
C ALA A 179 6.35 4.57 -7.25
N TYR A 180 5.30 4.47 -6.42
CA TYR A 180 4.69 3.18 -6.10
C TYR A 180 4.17 2.49 -7.36
N ARG A 181 3.40 3.19 -8.19
CA ARG A 181 2.78 2.64 -9.40
C ARG A 181 3.82 2.09 -10.36
N SER A 182 4.87 2.83 -10.63
CA SER A 182 5.97 2.41 -11.51
C SER A 182 6.78 1.27 -10.90
N ARG A 183 7.25 1.42 -9.67
CA ARG A 183 8.12 0.46 -9.01
C ARG A 183 7.44 -0.87 -8.73
N THR A 184 6.15 -0.85 -8.38
CA THR A 184 5.40 -2.09 -8.11
C THR A 184 5.34 -3.01 -9.33
N VAL A 185 5.32 -2.46 -10.54
CA VAL A 185 5.34 -3.25 -11.78
C VAL A 185 6.74 -3.83 -12.05
N HIS A 186 7.79 -3.08 -11.80
CA HIS A 186 9.16 -3.48 -12.15
C HIS A 186 9.87 -4.28 -11.05
N GLU A 187 9.66 -3.91 -9.80
CA GLU A 187 10.36 -4.47 -8.64
C GLU A 187 9.43 -4.70 -7.44
N PRO A 188 8.31 -5.44 -7.61
CA PRO A 188 7.29 -5.57 -6.57
C PRO A 188 7.84 -6.14 -5.26
N ARG A 189 8.82 -7.03 -5.32
CA ARG A 189 9.47 -7.63 -4.14
C ARG A 189 10.24 -6.61 -3.32
N ALA A 190 10.91 -5.66 -3.98
CA ALA A 190 11.62 -4.59 -3.29
C ALA A 190 10.63 -3.64 -2.61
N VAL A 191 9.56 -3.27 -3.31
CA VAL A 191 8.49 -2.44 -2.75
C VAL A 191 7.86 -3.10 -1.52
N LEU A 192 7.49 -4.38 -1.59
CA LEU A 192 6.93 -5.11 -0.45
C LEU A 192 7.88 -5.13 0.76
N ARG A 193 9.17 -5.31 0.53
CA ARG A 193 10.18 -5.29 1.59
C ARG A 193 10.26 -3.92 2.26
N GLU A 194 10.17 -2.84 1.49
CA GLU A 194 10.14 -1.47 2.03
C GLU A 194 8.90 -1.22 2.90
N PHE A 195 7.80 -1.90 2.62
CA PHE A 195 6.60 -1.91 3.46
C PHE A 195 6.66 -2.93 4.61
N GLY A 196 7.81 -3.55 4.86
CA GLY A 196 8.00 -4.51 5.94
C GLY A 196 7.49 -5.92 5.64
N THR A 197 7.16 -6.22 4.38
CA THR A 197 6.66 -7.55 3.98
C THR A 197 7.74 -8.30 3.21
N GLU A 198 8.34 -9.29 3.85
CA GLU A 198 9.34 -10.16 3.25
C GLU A 198 8.67 -11.38 2.59
N ILE A 199 8.79 -11.48 1.26
CA ILE A 199 8.25 -12.60 0.50
C ILE A 199 9.41 -13.52 0.10
N PRO A 200 9.36 -14.81 0.46
CA PRO A 200 10.38 -15.78 0.07
C PRO A 200 10.59 -15.83 -1.45
N SER A 201 11.81 -16.10 -1.89
CA SER A 201 12.13 -16.19 -3.32
C SER A 201 11.37 -17.29 -4.06
N SER A 202 10.94 -18.32 -3.35
CA SER A 202 10.11 -19.42 -3.88
C SER A 202 8.68 -18.99 -4.19
N VAL A 203 8.18 -17.91 -3.57
CA VAL A 203 6.81 -17.43 -3.77
C VAL A 203 6.78 -16.45 -4.94
N ARG A 204 5.93 -16.71 -5.91
CA ARG A 204 5.71 -15.84 -7.05
C ARG A 204 4.92 -14.61 -6.63
N ILE A 205 5.36 -13.43 -7.04
CA ILE A 205 4.57 -12.21 -6.88
C ILE A 205 3.77 -11.98 -8.17
N GLN A 206 2.46 -11.83 -8.02
CA GLN A 206 1.54 -11.51 -9.10
C GLN A 206 1.04 -10.08 -8.92
N VAL A 207 1.39 -9.21 -9.86
CA VAL A 207 0.91 -7.82 -9.87
C VAL A 207 -0.37 -7.75 -10.69
N HIS A 208 -1.41 -7.14 -10.12
CA HIS A 208 -2.70 -6.90 -10.76
C HIS A 208 -2.88 -5.41 -10.99
N ASP A 209 -3.19 -5.05 -12.22
CA ASP A 209 -3.41 -3.66 -12.62
C ASP A 209 -4.91 -3.34 -12.60
N SER A 210 -5.34 -2.57 -11.60
CA SER A 210 -6.70 -2.04 -11.52
C SER A 210 -6.90 -0.93 -12.56
N ASN A 211 -8.11 -0.80 -13.07
CA ASN A 211 -8.49 0.27 -13.98
C ASN A 211 -9.90 0.81 -13.65
N ALA A 212 -10.46 1.67 -14.50
CA ALA A 212 -11.77 2.27 -14.27
C ALA A 212 -12.91 1.25 -14.18
N ASP A 213 -12.80 0.14 -14.90
CA ASP A 213 -13.86 -0.86 -15.00
C ASP A 213 -13.65 -2.05 -14.08
N LEU A 214 -12.41 -2.29 -13.64
CA LEU A 214 -12.02 -3.48 -12.87
C LEU A 214 -11.19 -3.13 -11.64
N ARG A 215 -11.61 -3.61 -10.49
CA ARG A 215 -10.90 -3.50 -9.20
C ARG A 215 -10.50 -4.89 -8.71
N TYR A 216 -9.47 -4.94 -7.87
CA TYR A 216 -9.04 -6.18 -7.25
C TYR A 216 -9.16 -6.11 -5.73
N LEU A 217 -9.66 -7.19 -5.14
CA LEU A 217 -9.62 -7.44 -3.70
C LEU A 217 -8.65 -8.60 -3.45
N VAL A 218 -7.57 -8.34 -2.72
CA VAL A 218 -6.68 -9.42 -2.27
C VAL A 218 -7.25 -10.05 -1.01
N VAL A 219 -7.43 -11.36 -1.03
CA VAL A 219 -7.71 -12.16 0.16
C VAL A 219 -6.37 -12.67 0.69
N PRO A 220 -5.82 -12.10 1.77
CA PRO A 220 -4.56 -12.57 2.31
C PRO A 220 -4.68 -13.96 2.91
N LYS A 221 -3.57 -14.64 3.09
CA LYS A 221 -3.54 -15.90 3.84
C LYS A 221 -4.02 -15.65 5.26
N ARG A 222 -4.83 -16.58 5.79
CA ARG A 222 -5.19 -16.52 7.19
C ARG A 222 -3.93 -16.64 8.05
N PRO A 223 -3.69 -15.71 9.01
CA PRO A 223 -2.50 -15.77 9.84
C PRO A 223 -2.40 -17.04 10.65
N GLU A 224 -1.20 -17.57 10.76
CA GLU A 224 -0.92 -18.79 11.54
C GLU A 224 -1.35 -18.62 13.01
N GLY A 225 -1.83 -19.70 13.61
CA GLY A 225 -2.27 -19.70 15.00
C GLY A 225 -3.61 -19.02 15.26
N THR A 226 -4.35 -18.64 14.21
CA THR A 226 -5.68 -18.00 14.34
C THR A 226 -6.86 -18.94 14.13
N ASP A 227 -6.64 -20.25 13.99
CA ASP A 227 -7.70 -21.24 13.65
C ASP A 227 -8.87 -21.20 14.64
N ASN A 228 -8.59 -20.98 15.91
CA ASN A 228 -9.59 -20.93 16.98
C ASN A 228 -10.11 -19.50 17.27
N TRP A 229 -9.75 -18.51 16.46
CA TRP A 229 -10.22 -17.14 16.67
C TRP A 229 -11.63 -16.96 16.14
N ASN A 230 -12.44 -16.23 16.90
CA ASN A 230 -13.76 -15.80 16.43
C ASN A 230 -13.65 -14.62 15.46
N GLU A 231 -14.74 -14.33 14.78
CA GLU A 231 -14.84 -13.25 13.80
C GLU A 231 -14.36 -11.89 14.32
N LYS A 232 -14.81 -11.51 15.53
CA LYS A 232 -14.43 -10.22 16.14
C LYS A 232 -12.91 -10.10 16.33
N ARG A 233 -12.28 -11.19 16.79
CA ARG A 233 -10.83 -11.21 16.98
C ARG A 233 -10.07 -11.24 15.66
N LEU A 234 -10.58 -11.93 14.65
CA LEU A 234 -9.99 -11.91 13.31
C LEU A 234 -10.11 -10.51 12.68
N LYS A 235 -11.25 -9.84 12.83
CA LYS A 235 -11.41 -8.46 12.35
C LYS A 235 -10.40 -7.51 12.99
N SER A 236 -10.03 -7.70 14.26
CA SER A 236 -9.07 -6.81 14.92
C SER A 236 -7.65 -6.84 14.32
N ILE A 237 -7.30 -7.87 13.53
CA ILE A 237 -6.03 -7.92 12.81
C ILE A 237 -5.90 -6.73 11.86
N PHE A 238 -6.99 -6.38 11.17
CA PHE A 238 -7.01 -5.28 10.19
C PHE A 238 -6.93 -3.89 10.83
N PHE A 239 -7.10 -3.78 12.16
CA PHE A 239 -7.02 -2.53 12.89
C PHE A 239 -5.73 -2.41 13.72
N HIS A 240 -5.01 -3.51 13.93
CA HIS A 240 -3.82 -3.56 14.78
C HIS A 240 -2.57 -4.06 14.06
N GLN A 241 -2.74 -4.71 12.93
CA GLN A 241 -1.65 -5.14 12.06
C GLN A 241 -2.03 -4.72 10.65
N ASN A 242 -1.33 -3.74 10.16
CA ASN A 242 -1.50 -3.32 8.78
C ASN A 242 -1.00 -4.43 7.86
N ILE A 243 -1.88 -4.92 7.03
CA ILE A 243 -1.57 -5.89 5.99
C ILE A 243 -1.14 -5.14 4.75
#